data_02dda2e89abcd8f50663ea4022948bc6
#
_entry.id   02dda2e89abcd8f50663ea4022948bc6
#
_cell.length_a   1.000
_cell.length_b   1.000
_cell.length_c   1.000
_cell.angle_alpha   90.00
_cell.angle_beta   90.00
_cell.angle_gamma   90.00
#
_symmetry.space_group_name_H-M   'P 1'
#
loop_
_entity.id
_entity.type
_entity.pdbx_description
1 polymer ?
#
loop_
_entity_poly.entity_id
_entity_poly.type
_entity_poly.pdbx_seq_one_letter_code
_entity_poly.pdbx_strand_id
1 'polypeptide(L)'
;MQPVAPARSTVAAPNVAEAMPVPPQLAIARDRMIDALGSERRLIDELIALMRRQRAAVGADDLQGVEETVYAVQRVLCTLGEARKRRRALNVRFGRGEDMGLRELEDVLGSSFTPRVREAREELQHAAQTLSGEVAINRRVLREALAAGDEYVRALLSGGLPQPLYNEAAATERPTGARLLDRQA
;
A
#
# COMPACT_ATOMS: atom_id res chain seq x y z
N MET A 1 5.23 -74.17 41.30
CA MET A 1 5.71 -72.75 41.02
C MET A 1 5.92 -72.60 39.53
N GLN A 2 4.94 -72.00 38.80
CA GLN A 2 5.06 -71.73 37.36
C GLN A 2 5.35 -70.23 37.22
N PRO A 3 6.30 -69.81 36.36
CA PRO A 3 6.56 -68.38 36.10
C PRO A 3 5.54 -67.79 35.16
N VAL A 4 4.93 -66.67 35.58
CA VAL A 4 4.01 -65.85 34.81
C VAL A 4 4.82 -65.05 33.77
N ALA A 5 4.48 -65.19 32.50
CA ALA A 5 5.06 -64.42 31.39
C ALA A 5 4.48 -62.99 31.38
N PRO A 6 5.26 -61.95 31.09
CA PRO A 6 4.76 -60.57 30.99
C PRO A 6 4.04 -60.35 29.66
N ALA A 7 2.84 -59.78 29.76
CA ALA A 7 2.04 -59.34 28.60
C ALA A 7 2.74 -58.24 27.82
N ARG A 8 2.99 -58.46 26.53
CA ARG A 8 3.49 -57.42 25.60
C ARG A 8 2.32 -56.48 25.28
N SER A 9 2.38 -55.24 25.79
CA SER A 9 1.55 -54.15 25.35
C SER A 9 1.93 -53.76 23.91
N THR A 10 1.06 -54.10 22.99
CA THR A 10 1.14 -53.62 21.62
C THR A 10 0.71 -52.15 21.61
N VAL A 11 1.67 -51.23 21.55
CA VAL A 11 1.41 -49.83 21.31
C VAL A 11 0.91 -49.70 19.85
N ALA A 12 -0.40 -49.44 19.72
CA ALA A 12 -1.00 -49.13 18.43
C ALA A 12 -0.32 -47.86 17.87
N ALA A 13 0.30 -47.94 16.69
CA ALA A 13 0.80 -46.83 15.96
C ALA A 13 -0.31 -45.80 15.67
N PRO A 14 -0.06 -44.50 15.76
CA PRO A 14 -1.08 -43.50 15.44
C PRO A 14 -1.47 -43.67 13.97
N ASN A 15 -2.77 -43.85 13.77
CA ASN A 15 -3.42 -43.91 12.46
C ASN A 15 -3.14 -42.57 11.76
N VAL A 16 -2.19 -42.57 10.84
CA VAL A 16 -1.97 -41.45 9.92
C VAL A 16 -3.21 -41.44 9.04
N ALA A 17 -4.16 -40.58 9.38
CA ALA A 17 -5.35 -40.34 8.57
C ALA A 17 -4.88 -40.04 7.16
N GLU A 18 -5.05 -40.99 6.25
CA GLU A 18 -4.80 -40.79 4.81
C GLU A 18 -5.56 -39.53 4.37
N ALA A 19 -4.84 -38.45 4.18
CA ALA A 19 -5.40 -37.21 3.65
C ALA A 19 -6.00 -37.56 2.28
N MET A 20 -7.31 -37.57 2.17
CA MET A 20 -8.00 -37.85 0.91
C MET A 20 -7.43 -36.90 -0.17
N PRO A 21 -7.06 -37.39 -1.36
CA PRO A 21 -6.50 -36.57 -2.41
C PRO A 21 -7.47 -35.45 -2.77
N VAL A 22 -6.99 -34.21 -2.68
CA VAL A 22 -7.78 -33.03 -3.07
C VAL A 22 -8.19 -33.17 -4.54
N PRO A 23 -9.46 -33.02 -4.90
CA PRO A 23 -9.90 -33.10 -6.29
C PRO A 23 -9.06 -32.17 -7.18
N PRO A 24 -8.59 -32.62 -8.36
CA PRO A 24 -7.68 -31.84 -9.19
C PRO A 24 -8.24 -30.48 -9.60
N GLN A 25 -9.57 -30.37 -9.75
CA GLN A 25 -10.24 -29.10 -10.04
C GLN A 25 -10.12 -28.09 -8.87
N LEU A 26 -10.18 -28.58 -7.64
CA LEU A 26 -10.04 -27.73 -6.45
C LEU A 26 -8.59 -27.27 -6.25
N ALA A 27 -7.61 -28.13 -6.58
CA ALA A 27 -6.20 -27.76 -6.58
C ALA A 27 -5.91 -26.63 -7.60
N ILE A 28 -6.44 -26.76 -8.82
CA ILE A 28 -6.30 -25.71 -9.86
C ILE A 28 -6.98 -24.40 -9.40
N ALA A 29 -8.16 -24.48 -8.80
CA ALA A 29 -8.86 -23.28 -8.33
C ALA A 29 -8.10 -22.60 -7.18
N ARG A 30 -7.50 -23.39 -6.28
CA ARG A 30 -6.63 -22.90 -5.20
C ARG A 30 -5.41 -22.17 -5.76
N ASP A 31 -4.70 -22.74 -6.73
CA ASP A 31 -3.50 -22.14 -7.30
C ASP A 31 -3.85 -20.82 -8.03
N ARG A 32 -4.97 -20.78 -8.75
CA ARG A 32 -5.50 -19.54 -9.33
C ARG A 32 -5.86 -18.49 -8.27
N MET A 33 -6.33 -18.92 -7.09
CA MET A 33 -6.60 -18.00 -5.98
C MET A 33 -5.30 -17.38 -5.46
N ILE A 34 -4.24 -18.16 -5.28
CA ILE A 34 -2.91 -17.67 -4.88
C ILE A 34 -2.42 -16.62 -5.89
N ASP A 35 -2.52 -16.91 -7.19
CA ASP A 35 -2.09 -16.00 -8.25
C ASP A 35 -2.92 -14.68 -8.24
N ALA A 36 -4.22 -14.79 -7.99
CA ALA A 36 -5.10 -13.62 -7.90
C ALA A 36 -4.75 -12.74 -6.69
N LEU A 37 -4.54 -13.34 -5.51
CA LEU A 37 -4.12 -12.63 -4.29
C LEU A 37 -2.77 -11.93 -4.50
N GLY A 38 -1.79 -12.63 -5.08
CA GLY A 38 -0.48 -12.07 -5.42
C GLY A 38 -0.55 -10.94 -6.44
N SER A 39 -1.48 -11.01 -7.39
CA SER A 39 -1.70 -9.94 -8.37
C SER A 39 -2.31 -8.69 -7.74
N GLU A 40 -3.31 -8.84 -6.86
CA GLU A 40 -3.87 -7.73 -6.10
C GLU A 40 -2.82 -7.08 -5.19
N ARG A 41 -1.99 -7.89 -4.51
CA ARG A 41 -0.91 -7.39 -3.66
C ARG A 41 0.06 -6.50 -4.45
N ARG A 42 0.56 -6.98 -5.61
CA ARG A 42 1.49 -6.19 -6.44
C ARG A 42 0.91 -4.84 -6.85
N LEU A 43 -0.38 -4.79 -7.22
CA LEU A 43 -1.05 -3.53 -7.58
C LEU A 43 -1.20 -2.59 -6.38
N ILE A 44 -1.42 -3.12 -5.19
CA ILE A 44 -1.44 -2.34 -3.95
C ILE A 44 -0.05 -1.77 -3.64
N ASP A 45 1.01 -2.58 -3.79
CA ASP A 45 2.39 -2.13 -3.59
C ASP A 45 2.75 -1.00 -4.58
N GLU A 46 2.29 -1.09 -5.83
CA GLU A 46 2.44 -0.03 -6.83
C GLU A 46 1.70 1.25 -6.43
N LEU A 47 0.47 1.15 -5.91
CA LEU A 47 -0.25 2.32 -5.38
C LEU A 47 0.49 2.98 -4.21
N ILE A 48 1.06 2.20 -3.30
CA ILE A 48 1.88 2.71 -2.20
C ILE A 48 3.08 3.50 -2.74
N ALA A 49 3.79 2.94 -3.71
CA ALA A 49 4.94 3.60 -4.34
C ALA A 49 4.53 4.91 -5.04
N LEU A 50 3.41 4.92 -5.77
CA LEU A 50 2.89 6.12 -6.43
C LEU A 50 2.49 7.21 -5.42
N MET A 51 1.87 6.85 -4.29
CA MET A 51 1.53 7.82 -3.24
C MET A 51 2.76 8.45 -2.60
N ARG A 52 3.82 7.68 -2.40
CA ARG A 52 5.11 8.19 -1.91
C ARG A 52 5.75 9.12 -2.92
N ARG A 53 5.75 8.75 -4.21
CA ARG A 53 6.26 9.61 -5.29
C ARG A 53 5.46 10.91 -5.40
N GLN A 54 4.13 10.84 -5.28
CA GLN A 54 3.28 12.04 -5.31
C GLN A 54 3.63 13.02 -4.18
N ARG A 55 3.82 12.51 -2.95
CA ARG A 55 4.26 13.37 -1.83
C ARG A 55 5.62 13.99 -2.05
N ALA A 56 6.56 13.25 -2.63
CA ALA A 56 7.87 13.79 -2.97
C ALA A 56 7.76 14.91 -4.02
N ALA A 57 6.91 14.74 -5.04
CA ALA A 57 6.65 15.77 -6.05
C ALA A 57 6.01 17.03 -5.43
N VAL A 58 5.03 16.86 -4.51
CA VAL A 58 4.44 17.98 -3.77
C VAL A 58 5.48 18.73 -2.94
N GLY A 59 6.36 18.00 -2.25
CA GLY A 59 7.42 18.62 -1.43
C GLY A 59 8.53 19.29 -2.25
N ALA A 60 8.62 19.00 -3.54
CA ALA A 60 9.56 19.61 -4.49
C ALA A 60 8.93 20.69 -5.38
N ASP A 61 7.66 21.05 -5.15
CA ASP A 61 6.85 21.93 -6.00
C ASP A 61 6.81 21.47 -7.49
N ASP A 62 6.98 20.17 -7.73
CA ASP A 62 6.96 19.53 -9.05
C ASP A 62 5.51 19.21 -9.47
N LEU A 63 4.84 20.20 -10.06
CA LEU A 63 3.46 20.08 -10.51
C LEU A 63 3.31 19.00 -11.58
N GLN A 64 4.27 18.86 -12.48
CA GLN A 64 4.24 17.82 -13.52
C GLN A 64 4.33 16.43 -12.91
N GLY A 65 5.22 16.22 -11.95
CA GLY A 65 5.35 14.97 -11.22
C GLY A 65 4.08 14.62 -10.43
N VAL A 66 3.39 15.61 -9.86
CA VAL A 66 2.08 15.41 -9.22
C VAL A 66 1.04 14.93 -10.24
N GLU A 67 0.94 15.59 -11.41
CA GLU A 67 0.00 15.23 -12.47
C GLU A 67 0.26 13.81 -13.00
N GLU A 68 1.51 13.49 -13.31
CA GLU A 68 1.92 12.15 -13.77
C GLU A 68 1.51 11.05 -12.77
N THR A 69 1.70 11.32 -11.48
CA THR A 69 1.32 10.34 -10.44
C THR A 69 -0.19 10.17 -10.32
N VAL A 70 -1.00 11.22 -10.51
CA VAL A 70 -2.46 11.14 -10.53
C VAL A 70 -2.94 10.21 -11.65
N TYR A 71 -2.43 10.39 -12.88
CA TYR A 71 -2.77 9.52 -14.00
C TYR A 71 -2.33 8.07 -13.77
N ALA A 72 -1.14 7.87 -13.20
CA ALA A 72 -0.65 6.54 -12.89
C ALA A 72 -1.54 5.84 -11.84
N VAL A 73 -1.92 6.54 -10.76
CA VAL A 73 -2.83 6.03 -9.73
C VAL A 73 -4.17 5.62 -10.33
N GLN A 74 -4.76 6.43 -11.21
CA GLN A 74 -6.03 6.09 -11.87
C GLN A 74 -5.93 4.79 -12.66
N ARG A 75 -4.86 4.60 -13.45
CA ARG A 75 -4.64 3.36 -14.21
C ARG A 75 -4.52 2.14 -13.31
N VAL A 76 -3.73 2.25 -12.23
CA VAL A 76 -3.54 1.14 -11.29
C VAL A 76 -4.85 0.80 -10.58
N LEU A 77 -5.65 1.80 -10.19
CA LEU A 77 -6.97 1.58 -9.59
C LEU A 77 -7.93 0.84 -10.52
N CYS A 78 -7.96 1.18 -11.80
CA CYS A 78 -8.75 0.45 -12.80
C CYS A 78 -8.30 -1.02 -12.89
N THR A 79 -6.99 -1.27 -12.99
CA THR A 79 -6.42 -2.62 -13.06
C THR A 79 -6.69 -3.42 -11.78
N LEU A 80 -6.61 -2.79 -10.61
CA LEU A 80 -6.95 -3.39 -9.32
C LEU A 80 -8.44 -3.77 -9.25
N GLY A 81 -9.32 -2.94 -9.79
CA GLY A 81 -10.74 -3.24 -9.92
C GLY A 81 -10.98 -4.53 -10.71
N GLU A 82 -10.31 -4.70 -11.85
CA GLU A 82 -10.40 -5.90 -12.67
C GLU A 82 -9.74 -7.14 -11.99
N ALA A 83 -8.65 -6.96 -11.28
CA ALA A 83 -8.04 -8.04 -10.50
C ALA A 83 -8.99 -8.54 -9.39
N ARG A 84 -9.65 -7.63 -8.68
CA ARG A 84 -10.66 -7.95 -7.68
C ARG A 84 -11.87 -8.69 -8.26
N LYS A 85 -12.37 -8.28 -9.43
CA LYS A 85 -13.44 -9.00 -10.12
C LYS A 85 -13.03 -10.43 -10.45
N ARG A 86 -11.82 -10.63 -10.97
CA ARG A 86 -11.28 -11.98 -11.25
C ARG A 86 -11.20 -12.85 -10.00
N ARG A 87 -10.73 -12.30 -8.86
CA ARG A 87 -10.71 -13.03 -7.59
C ARG A 87 -12.12 -13.36 -7.12
N ARG A 88 -13.06 -12.42 -7.18
CA ARG A 88 -14.46 -12.66 -6.81
C ARG A 88 -15.11 -13.77 -7.65
N ALA A 89 -14.83 -13.82 -8.94
CA ALA A 89 -15.31 -14.88 -9.81
C ALA A 89 -14.75 -16.27 -9.41
N LEU A 90 -13.58 -16.34 -8.77
CA LEU A 90 -13.07 -17.58 -8.21
C LEU A 90 -13.84 -18.02 -6.96
N ASN A 91 -14.36 -17.08 -6.14
CA ASN A 91 -15.15 -17.42 -4.95
C ASN A 91 -16.38 -18.27 -5.31
N VAL A 92 -17.04 -17.98 -6.43
CA VAL A 92 -18.20 -18.72 -6.94
C VAL A 92 -17.84 -20.19 -7.20
N ARG A 93 -16.62 -20.49 -7.67
CA ARG A 93 -16.14 -21.85 -7.90
C ARG A 93 -15.98 -22.68 -6.63
N PHE A 94 -15.84 -21.99 -5.50
CA PHE A 94 -15.82 -22.63 -4.17
C PHE A 94 -17.22 -22.73 -3.55
N GLY A 95 -18.29 -22.49 -4.31
CA GLY A 95 -19.68 -22.60 -3.86
C GLY A 95 -20.12 -21.47 -2.91
N ARG A 96 -19.44 -20.32 -2.96
CA ARG A 96 -19.76 -19.12 -2.16
C ARG A 96 -20.14 -17.94 -3.05
N GLY A 97 -20.74 -16.91 -2.45
CA GLY A 97 -21.04 -15.66 -3.15
C GLY A 97 -19.79 -14.89 -3.58
N GLU A 98 -19.93 -14.00 -4.56
CA GLU A 98 -18.83 -13.16 -5.04
C GLU A 98 -18.23 -12.29 -3.92
N ASP A 99 -19.03 -11.89 -2.95
CA ASP A 99 -18.65 -10.97 -1.86
C ASP A 99 -17.95 -11.65 -0.67
N MET A 100 -17.56 -12.91 -0.81
CA MET A 100 -16.82 -13.62 0.23
C MET A 100 -15.55 -12.86 0.65
N GLY A 101 -15.43 -12.62 1.94
CA GLY A 101 -14.27 -11.95 2.53
C GLY A 101 -13.01 -12.82 2.57
N LEU A 102 -11.84 -12.20 2.62
CA LEU A 102 -10.57 -12.93 2.75
C LEU A 102 -10.48 -13.75 4.05
N ARG A 103 -11.22 -13.36 5.09
CA ARG A 103 -11.26 -14.07 6.38
C ARG A 103 -11.97 -15.42 6.28
N GLU A 104 -12.96 -15.51 5.40
CA GLU A 104 -13.75 -16.72 5.18
C GLU A 104 -13.04 -17.74 4.27
N LEU A 105 -11.90 -17.34 3.67
CA LEU A 105 -11.18 -18.18 2.71
C LEU A 105 -10.70 -19.50 3.33
N GLU A 106 -10.33 -19.48 4.61
CA GLU A 106 -9.90 -20.66 5.35
C GLU A 106 -11.05 -21.65 5.53
N ASP A 107 -12.22 -21.17 5.95
CA ASP A 107 -13.42 -22.00 6.15
C ASP A 107 -13.90 -22.62 4.84
N VAL A 108 -13.73 -21.91 3.74
CA VAL A 108 -14.20 -22.33 2.41
C VAL A 108 -13.26 -23.34 1.78
N LEU A 109 -11.98 -23.14 1.87
CA LEU A 109 -10.99 -24.07 1.33
C LEU A 109 -10.78 -25.31 2.21
N GLY A 110 -11.09 -25.24 3.51
CA GLY A 110 -10.96 -26.36 4.43
C GLY A 110 -9.57 -27.03 4.32
N SER A 111 -9.56 -28.33 4.00
CA SER A 111 -8.32 -29.09 3.81
C SER A 111 -7.43 -28.60 2.65
N SER A 112 -7.96 -27.79 1.73
CA SER A 112 -7.22 -27.18 0.62
C SER A 112 -6.57 -25.85 1.01
N PHE A 113 -6.79 -25.35 2.23
CA PHE A 113 -6.15 -24.16 2.76
C PHE A 113 -4.71 -24.46 3.16
N THR A 114 -3.83 -24.35 2.19
CA THR A 114 -2.40 -24.64 2.37
C THR A 114 -1.64 -23.45 2.99
N PRO A 115 -0.43 -23.67 3.55
CA PRO A 115 0.43 -22.58 4.03
C PRO A 115 0.66 -21.48 2.98
N ARG A 116 0.77 -21.83 1.70
CA ARG A 116 0.92 -20.85 0.59
C ARG A 116 -0.32 -19.95 0.42
N VAL A 117 -1.53 -20.48 0.60
CA VAL A 117 -2.77 -19.66 0.56
C VAL A 117 -2.80 -18.70 1.75
N ARG A 118 -2.41 -19.21 2.93
CA ARG A 118 -2.33 -18.39 4.15
C ARG A 118 -1.36 -17.23 3.98
N GLU A 119 -0.16 -17.52 3.52
CA GLU A 119 0.88 -16.52 3.26
C GLU A 119 0.41 -15.46 2.26
N ALA A 120 -0.13 -15.86 1.10
CA ALA A 120 -0.66 -14.94 0.10
C ALA A 120 -1.79 -14.06 0.64
N ARG A 121 -2.67 -14.61 1.50
CA ARG A 121 -3.74 -13.85 2.18
C ARG A 121 -3.16 -12.82 3.16
N GLU A 122 -2.21 -13.24 3.99
CA GLU A 122 -1.59 -12.39 5.00
C GLU A 122 -0.78 -11.25 4.35
N GLU A 123 -0.03 -11.54 3.28
CA GLU A 123 0.68 -10.53 2.51
C GLU A 123 -0.28 -9.49 1.91
N LEU A 124 -1.40 -9.93 1.32
CA LEU A 124 -2.40 -9.01 0.78
C LEU A 124 -3.05 -8.16 1.88
N GLN A 125 -3.37 -8.75 3.03
CA GLN A 125 -3.93 -8.02 4.17
C GLN A 125 -2.94 -6.97 4.70
N HIS A 126 -1.66 -7.33 4.83
CA HIS A 126 -0.62 -6.41 5.25
C HIS A 126 -0.46 -5.25 4.26
N ALA A 127 -0.38 -5.53 2.96
CA ALA A 127 -0.31 -4.51 1.93
C ALA A 127 -1.52 -3.57 1.97
N ALA A 128 -2.74 -4.09 2.17
CA ALA A 128 -3.95 -3.28 2.29
C ALA A 128 -3.94 -2.37 3.53
N GLN A 129 -3.44 -2.84 4.66
CA GLN A 129 -3.25 -2.02 5.88
C GLN A 129 -2.24 -0.90 5.64
N THR A 130 -1.10 -1.23 5.03
CA THR A 130 -0.06 -0.25 4.67
C THR A 130 -0.63 0.81 3.73
N LEU A 131 -1.37 0.41 2.68
CA LEU A 131 -2.02 1.34 1.76
C LEU A 131 -2.97 2.28 2.50
N SER A 132 -3.76 1.78 3.45
CA SER A 132 -4.68 2.62 4.23
C SER A 132 -3.93 3.73 4.98
N GLY A 133 -2.81 3.41 5.61
CA GLY A 133 -1.92 4.39 6.25
C GLY A 133 -1.36 5.41 5.26
N GLU A 134 -0.85 4.94 4.11
CA GLU A 134 -0.29 5.81 3.07
C GLU A 134 -1.34 6.76 2.48
N VAL A 135 -2.58 6.30 2.29
CA VAL A 135 -3.71 7.14 1.86
C VAL A 135 -4.00 8.25 2.87
N ALA A 136 -4.00 7.92 4.16
CA ALA A 136 -4.24 8.91 5.22
C ALA A 136 -3.14 10.00 5.24
N ILE A 137 -1.87 9.59 5.15
CA ILE A 137 -0.73 10.51 5.07
C ILE A 137 -0.83 11.38 3.81
N ASN A 138 -1.08 10.76 2.65
CA ASN A 138 -1.17 11.47 1.38
C ASN A 138 -2.29 12.53 1.39
N ARG A 139 -3.47 12.18 1.91
CA ARG A 139 -4.59 13.12 2.06
C ARG A 139 -4.25 14.31 2.94
N ARG A 140 -3.45 14.11 4.00
CA ARG A 140 -3.02 15.20 4.87
C ARG A 140 -2.08 16.13 4.13
N VAL A 141 -1.03 15.59 3.49
CA VAL A 141 -0.04 16.39 2.75
C VAL A 141 -0.69 17.20 1.63
N LEU A 142 -1.59 16.59 0.84
CA LEU A 142 -2.29 17.31 -0.23
C LEU A 142 -3.20 18.42 0.31
N ARG A 143 -3.87 18.23 1.44
CA ARG A 143 -4.69 19.29 2.06
C ARG A 143 -3.84 20.43 2.58
N GLU A 144 -2.71 20.13 3.21
CA GLU A 144 -1.76 21.14 3.69
C GLU A 144 -1.17 21.96 2.53
N ALA A 145 -0.80 21.30 1.42
CA ALA A 145 -0.31 21.97 0.23
C ALA A 145 -1.38 22.88 -0.43
N LEU A 146 -2.62 22.42 -0.51
CA LEU A 146 -3.73 23.23 -1.03
C LEU A 146 -3.99 24.45 -0.13
N ALA A 147 -4.02 24.28 1.19
CA ALA A 147 -4.24 25.36 2.13
C ALA A 147 -3.13 26.43 2.03
N ALA A 148 -1.86 26.00 1.91
CA ALA A 148 -0.74 26.92 1.70
C ALA A 148 -0.84 27.68 0.37
N GLY A 149 -1.25 27.00 -0.70
CA GLY A 149 -1.50 27.63 -2.00
C GLY A 149 -2.62 28.68 -1.95
N ASP A 150 -3.75 28.38 -1.28
CA ASP A 150 -4.86 29.30 -1.09
C ASP A 150 -4.44 30.53 -0.27
N GLU A 151 -3.63 30.33 0.75
CA GLU A 151 -3.10 31.42 1.57
C GLU A 151 -2.17 32.34 0.76
N TYR A 152 -1.28 31.73 -0.04
CA TYR A 152 -0.38 32.45 -0.94
C TYR A 152 -1.15 33.30 -1.96
N VAL A 153 -2.15 32.71 -2.64
CA VAL A 153 -3.01 33.44 -3.59
C VAL A 153 -3.75 34.59 -2.91
N ARG A 154 -4.26 34.36 -1.70
CA ARG A 154 -4.97 35.39 -0.93
C ARG A 154 -4.04 36.55 -0.53
N ALA A 155 -2.80 36.25 -0.14
CA ALA A 155 -1.79 37.24 0.17
C ALA A 155 -1.42 38.11 -1.08
N LEU A 156 -1.26 37.49 -2.24
CA LEU A 156 -1.03 38.20 -3.50
C LEU A 156 -2.18 39.16 -3.85
N LEU A 157 -3.43 38.69 -3.71
CA LEU A 157 -4.63 39.50 -4.06
C LEU A 157 -4.87 40.67 -3.08
N SER A 158 -4.45 40.52 -1.82
CA SER A 158 -4.58 41.58 -0.80
C SER A 158 -3.49 42.63 -0.84
N GLY A 159 -2.56 42.57 -1.79
CA GLY A 159 -1.44 43.54 -1.93
C GLY A 159 -0.35 43.36 -0.86
N GLY A 160 -0.47 42.34 -0.02
CA GLY A 160 0.56 41.97 0.95
C GLY A 160 1.40 40.84 0.39
N LEU A 161 2.46 41.14 -0.34
CA LEU A 161 3.46 40.11 -0.63
C LEU A 161 4.00 39.59 0.71
N PRO A 162 3.98 38.30 0.98
CA PRO A 162 4.79 37.77 2.06
C PRO A 162 6.22 38.16 1.76
N GLN A 163 6.83 38.97 2.63
CA GLN A 163 8.23 39.26 2.49
C GLN A 163 8.96 37.92 2.48
N PRO A 164 9.81 37.64 1.46
CA PRO A 164 10.64 36.47 1.53
C PRO A 164 11.42 36.56 2.82
N LEU A 165 11.36 35.53 3.65
CA LEU A 165 12.21 35.38 4.83
C LEU A 165 13.65 35.16 4.36
N TYR A 166 14.19 36.19 3.70
CA TYR A 166 15.63 36.30 3.48
C TYR A 166 16.27 36.59 4.83
N ASN A 167 17.02 35.65 5.33
CA ASN A 167 17.85 35.76 6.50
C ASN A 167 18.55 37.11 6.53
N GLU A 168 18.23 37.97 7.48
CA GLU A 168 18.89 39.20 7.82
C GLU A 168 20.35 38.99 8.30
N ALA A 169 20.89 37.80 8.19
CA ALA A 169 22.26 37.49 8.58
C ALA A 169 23.36 37.86 7.55
N ALA A 170 22.98 38.38 6.38
CA ALA A 170 23.95 38.78 5.34
C ALA A 170 24.02 40.30 5.06
N ALA A 171 23.36 41.13 5.86
CA ALA A 171 23.34 42.56 5.68
C ALA A 171 24.22 43.31 6.71
N THR A 172 25.47 42.87 6.92
CA THR A 172 26.46 43.62 7.69
C THR A 172 27.75 43.76 6.90
N GLU A 173 27.68 44.38 5.72
CA GLU A 173 28.81 45.12 5.14
C GLU A 173 28.27 46.31 4.36
N ARG A 174 28.10 47.43 5.07
CA ARG A 174 27.98 48.71 4.45
C ARG A 174 29.41 49.15 4.05
N PRO A 175 29.72 49.35 2.78
CA PRO A 175 30.94 50.05 2.43
C PRO A 175 30.75 51.52 2.78
N THR A 176 31.43 51.98 3.81
CA THR A 176 31.63 53.35 4.17
C THR A 176 32.44 54.04 3.05
N GLY A 177 31.87 55.07 2.44
CA GLY A 177 32.70 56.11 1.82
C GLY A 177 32.72 56.21 0.31
N ALA A 178 31.79 56.95 -0.24
CA ALA A 178 32.09 57.82 -1.42
C ALA A 178 31.44 59.18 -1.19
N ARG A 179 32.19 60.10 -0.57
CA ARG A 179 31.95 61.57 -0.67
C ARG A 179 32.23 61.97 -2.10
N LEU A 180 31.21 62.23 -2.87
CA LEU A 180 31.32 62.97 -4.12
C LEU A 180 31.50 64.42 -3.76
N LEU A 181 32.67 64.91 -4.04
CA LEU A 181 33.01 66.31 -3.99
C LEU A 181 32.24 67.10 -5.06
N ASP A 182 31.39 67.98 -4.55
CA ASP A 182 30.78 69.02 -5.31
C ASP A 182 31.91 70.02 -5.66
N ARG A 183 32.13 70.26 -6.93
CA ARG A 183 33.08 71.33 -7.43
C ARG A 183 32.38 72.15 -8.49
N GLN A 184 31.79 73.24 -8.02
CA GLN A 184 31.45 74.35 -8.88
C GLN A 184 32.71 75.06 -9.27
N ALA A 185 32.86 75.33 -10.57
CA ALA A 185 33.45 76.57 -11.15
C ALA A 185 32.95 76.66 -12.58
#